data_bb8d92084d6e78308cd73450f1d0ab5a
#
_entry.id   bb8d92084d6e78308cd73450f1d0ab5a
#
_cell.length_a   1.000
_cell.length_b   1.000
_cell.length_c   1.000
_cell.angle_alpha   90.00
_cell.angle_beta   90.00
_cell.angle_gamma   90.00
#
_symmetry.space_group_name_H-M   'P 1'
#
loop_
_entity.id
_entity.type
_entity.pdbx_description
1 polymer ?
#
loop_
_entity_poly.entity_id
_entity_poly.type
_entity_poly.pdbx_seq_one_letter_code
_entity_poly.pdbx_strand_id
1 'polypeptide(L)'
;ADIIICDTAGRLHNKKNLMDELAKIYRIIDKELPYNDRESLLVLDATTGQNAVNQARDFKNVCEITGIVLTKLDGTAKGGVVLAIKNDLKVPVKFVGVGEKIDDLQPFNPKAFADGLFDNEVKHDEENMFMDGESEEKPAEEKAE
;
A
#
# COMPACT_ATOMS: atom_id res chain seq x y z
N ALA A 1 -20.75 12.26 -22.28
CA ALA A 1 -19.74 11.31 -21.82
C ALA A 1 -20.38 10.40 -20.77
N ASP A 2 -20.08 9.11 -20.80
CA ASP A 2 -20.64 8.14 -19.85
C ASP A 2 -19.77 8.03 -18.59
N ILE A 3 -18.47 8.37 -18.72
CA ILE A 3 -17.50 8.36 -17.63
C ILE A 3 -16.63 9.60 -17.73
N ILE A 4 -16.36 10.23 -16.58
CA ILE A 4 -15.42 11.34 -16.43
C ILE A 4 -14.33 10.91 -15.44
N ILE A 5 -13.07 11.00 -15.84
CA ILE A 5 -11.91 10.76 -14.98
C ILE A 5 -11.21 12.09 -14.71
N CYS A 6 -11.12 12.48 -13.43
CA CYS A 6 -10.43 13.68 -12.99
C CYS A 6 -9.10 13.27 -12.36
N ASP A 7 -8.00 13.43 -13.10
CA ASP A 7 -6.65 13.25 -12.54
C ASP A 7 -6.24 14.52 -11.79
N THR A 8 -5.66 14.37 -10.62
CA THR A 8 -5.29 15.47 -9.73
C THR A 8 -3.81 15.48 -9.43
N ALA A 9 -3.25 16.65 -9.11
CA ALA A 9 -1.88 16.74 -8.63
C ALA A 9 -1.70 15.97 -7.32
N GLY A 10 -0.66 15.13 -7.25
CA GLY A 10 -0.32 14.33 -6.06
C GLY A 10 0.93 14.80 -5.31
N ARG A 11 1.57 15.90 -5.74
CA ARG A 11 2.84 16.35 -5.17
C ARG A 11 2.65 17.11 -3.85
N LEU A 12 3.11 16.52 -2.76
CA LEU A 12 3.01 17.08 -1.40
C LEU A 12 4.00 18.22 -1.07
N HIS A 13 4.79 18.71 -2.03
CA HIS A 13 5.76 19.78 -1.78
C HIS A 13 5.14 21.06 -1.22
N ASN A 14 3.85 21.32 -1.53
CA ASN A 14 3.07 22.37 -0.90
C ASN A 14 1.71 21.80 -0.46
N LYS A 15 1.75 21.05 0.63
CA LYS A 15 0.60 20.31 1.18
C LYS A 15 -0.67 21.19 1.31
N LYS A 16 -0.53 22.41 1.82
CA LYS A 16 -1.68 23.29 2.01
C LYS A 16 -2.35 23.66 0.70
N ASN A 17 -1.58 24.10 -0.29
CA ASN A 17 -2.13 24.49 -1.59
C ASN A 17 -2.79 23.30 -2.29
N LEU A 18 -2.19 22.12 -2.21
CA LEU A 18 -2.76 20.89 -2.76
C LEU A 18 -4.11 20.57 -2.13
N MET A 19 -4.21 20.64 -0.81
CA MET A 19 -5.46 20.35 -0.09
C MET A 19 -6.55 21.38 -0.41
N ASP A 20 -6.19 22.65 -0.53
CA ASP A 20 -7.12 23.73 -0.92
C ASP A 20 -7.62 23.54 -2.37
N GLU A 21 -6.74 23.13 -3.28
CA GLU A 21 -7.09 22.83 -4.67
C GLU A 21 -8.04 21.62 -4.76
N LEU A 22 -7.73 20.53 -4.07
CA LEU A 22 -8.59 19.35 -4.00
C LEU A 22 -9.97 19.67 -3.44
N ALA A 23 -10.04 20.45 -2.35
CA ALA A 23 -11.30 20.88 -1.77
C ALA A 23 -12.13 21.71 -2.76
N LYS A 24 -11.47 22.52 -3.59
CA LYS A 24 -12.13 23.30 -4.65
C LYS A 24 -12.66 22.40 -5.76
N ILE A 25 -11.85 21.45 -6.24
CA ILE A 25 -12.25 20.48 -7.26
C ILE A 25 -13.48 19.70 -6.78
N TYR A 26 -13.42 19.20 -5.55
CA TYR A 26 -14.51 18.44 -4.95
C TYR A 26 -15.82 19.22 -4.89
N ARG A 27 -15.77 20.49 -4.46
CA ARG A 27 -16.93 21.39 -4.43
C ARG A 27 -17.50 21.68 -5.81
N ILE A 28 -16.66 21.78 -6.83
CA ILE A 28 -17.13 21.98 -8.22
C ILE A 28 -17.86 20.73 -8.70
N ILE A 29 -17.29 19.54 -8.46
CA ILE A 29 -17.91 18.27 -8.83
C ILE A 29 -19.26 18.12 -8.12
N ASP A 30 -19.34 18.39 -6.82
CA ASP A 30 -20.61 18.33 -6.06
C ASP A 30 -21.68 19.26 -6.63
N LYS A 31 -21.27 20.45 -7.05
CA LYS A 31 -22.19 21.45 -7.60
C LYS A 31 -22.71 21.06 -8.98
N GLU A 32 -21.81 20.61 -9.87
CA GLU A 32 -22.14 20.37 -11.28
C GLU A 32 -22.74 18.96 -11.49
N LEU A 33 -22.40 17.99 -10.61
CA LEU A 33 -22.79 16.59 -10.73
C LEU A 33 -23.33 16.03 -9.40
N PRO A 34 -24.40 16.61 -8.83
CA PRO A 34 -24.86 16.30 -7.45
C PRO A 34 -25.47 14.91 -7.28
N TYR A 35 -25.86 14.24 -8.36
CA TYR A 35 -26.58 12.95 -8.33
C TYR A 35 -25.85 11.82 -9.04
N ASN A 36 -24.58 12.00 -9.37
CA ASN A 36 -23.82 10.96 -10.05
C ASN A 36 -23.11 10.04 -9.07
N ASP A 37 -23.03 8.76 -9.44
CA ASP A 37 -22.15 7.81 -8.80
C ASP A 37 -20.70 8.29 -8.92
N ARG A 38 -20.03 8.37 -7.79
CA ARG A 38 -18.66 8.89 -7.71
C ARG A 38 -17.76 7.93 -6.97
N GLU A 39 -16.60 7.72 -7.56
CA GLU A 39 -15.47 7.04 -6.96
C GLU A 39 -14.33 8.04 -6.72
N SER A 40 -13.85 8.11 -5.50
CA SER A 40 -12.65 8.88 -5.15
C SER A 40 -11.55 7.92 -4.74
N LEU A 41 -10.65 7.64 -5.67
CA LEU A 41 -9.57 6.69 -5.47
C LEU A 41 -8.30 7.42 -5.05
N LEU A 42 -7.76 7.07 -3.88
CA LEU A 42 -6.47 7.57 -3.43
C LEU A 42 -5.37 6.58 -3.84
N VAL A 43 -4.42 7.07 -4.64
CA VAL A 43 -3.25 6.28 -5.07
C VAL A 43 -2.11 6.48 -4.08
N LEU A 44 -1.61 5.39 -3.50
CA LEU A 44 -0.53 5.37 -2.52
C LEU A 44 0.59 4.43 -2.95
N ASP A 45 1.81 4.83 -2.66
CA ASP A 45 3.01 4.00 -2.85
C ASP A 45 3.23 3.12 -1.61
N ALA A 46 3.15 1.80 -1.78
CA ALA A 46 3.29 0.83 -0.70
C ALA A 46 4.68 0.86 -0.04
N THR A 47 5.72 1.26 -0.78
CA THR A 47 7.11 1.31 -0.28
C THR A 47 7.31 2.41 0.77
N THR A 48 6.42 3.39 0.84
CA THR A 48 6.51 4.50 1.81
C THR A 48 6.04 4.15 3.21
N GLY A 49 5.48 2.95 3.39
CA GLY A 49 5.10 2.42 4.71
C GLY A 49 4.15 3.34 5.49
N GLN A 50 4.52 3.71 6.72
CA GLN A 50 3.69 4.54 7.59
C GLN A 50 3.40 5.94 6.99
N ASN A 51 4.27 6.45 6.12
CA ASN A 51 4.01 7.73 5.45
C ASN A 51 2.79 7.65 4.53
N ALA A 52 2.54 6.51 3.86
CA ALA A 52 1.32 6.32 3.07
C ALA A 52 0.06 6.46 3.93
N VAL A 53 0.07 5.90 5.14
CA VAL A 53 -1.07 6.00 6.08
C VAL A 53 -1.30 7.46 6.52
N ASN A 54 -0.23 8.18 6.83
CA ASN A 54 -0.31 9.60 7.20
C ASN A 54 -0.84 10.47 6.05
N GLN A 55 -0.34 10.25 4.84
CA GLN A 55 -0.87 10.91 3.64
C GLN A 55 -2.36 10.64 3.47
N ALA A 56 -2.78 9.40 3.58
CA ALA A 56 -4.17 9.03 3.42
C ALA A 56 -5.10 9.70 4.45
N ARG A 57 -4.64 9.88 5.69
CA ARG A 57 -5.38 10.67 6.70
C ARG A 57 -5.56 12.13 6.27
N ASP A 58 -4.51 12.75 5.74
CA ASP A 58 -4.57 14.13 5.29
C ASP A 58 -5.58 14.30 4.15
N PHE A 59 -5.56 13.42 3.15
CA PHE A 59 -6.51 13.45 2.05
C PHE A 59 -7.95 13.19 2.52
N LYS A 60 -8.15 12.25 3.44
CA LYS A 60 -9.47 11.93 4.00
C LYS A 60 -10.12 13.13 4.73
N ASN A 61 -9.32 14.04 5.27
CA ASN A 61 -9.83 15.26 5.92
C ASN A 61 -10.38 16.29 4.92
N VAL A 62 -10.06 16.15 3.64
CA VAL A 62 -10.40 17.14 2.60
C VAL A 62 -11.45 16.61 1.62
N CYS A 63 -11.41 15.33 1.34
CA CYS A 63 -12.33 14.68 0.41
C CYS A 63 -12.76 13.29 0.93
N GLU A 64 -13.94 12.86 0.49
CA GLU A 64 -14.42 11.53 0.76
C GLU A 64 -13.66 10.52 -0.12
N ILE A 65 -12.83 9.67 0.50
CA ILE A 65 -12.11 8.61 -0.19
C ILE A 65 -12.96 7.35 -0.16
N THR A 66 -13.33 6.82 -1.33
CA THR A 66 -14.15 5.60 -1.46
C THR A 66 -13.33 4.34 -1.67
N GLY A 67 -12.07 4.48 -2.06
CA GLY A 67 -11.16 3.37 -2.28
C GLY A 67 -9.70 3.78 -2.35
N ILE A 68 -8.83 2.80 -2.18
CA ILE A 68 -7.39 2.96 -2.26
C ILE A 68 -6.83 2.10 -3.38
N VAL A 69 -5.93 2.67 -4.14
CA VAL A 69 -5.05 1.98 -5.10
C VAL A 69 -3.66 1.94 -4.50
N LEU A 70 -3.14 0.76 -4.23
CA LEU A 70 -1.84 0.60 -3.62
C LEU A 70 -0.82 0.13 -4.66
N THR A 71 0.12 0.99 -5.02
CA THR A 71 1.14 0.71 -6.04
C THR A 71 2.43 0.17 -5.43
N LYS A 72 3.29 -0.44 -6.25
CA LYS A 72 4.59 -1.00 -5.89
C LYS A 72 4.53 -2.05 -4.78
N LEU A 73 3.48 -2.85 -4.79
CA LEU A 73 3.30 -3.88 -3.77
C LEU A 73 4.33 -5.02 -3.93
N ASP A 74 4.83 -5.23 -5.15
CA ASP A 74 5.92 -6.12 -5.50
C ASP A 74 7.26 -5.77 -4.84
N GLY A 75 7.49 -4.48 -4.54
CA GLY A 75 8.70 -3.99 -3.87
C GLY A 75 8.66 -4.01 -2.34
N THR A 76 7.58 -4.49 -1.73
CA THR A 76 7.43 -4.51 -0.27
C THR A 76 7.51 -5.93 0.29
N ALA A 77 8.51 -6.18 1.13
CA ALA A 77 8.69 -7.48 1.79
C ALA A 77 7.55 -7.87 2.75
N LYS A 78 6.69 -6.94 3.10
CA LYS A 78 5.62 -7.18 4.10
C LYS A 78 4.41 -6.32 3.78
N GLY A 79 3.31 -6.90 3.37
CA GLY A 79 2.02 -6.23 3.16
C GLY A 79 1.44 -5.47 4.38
N GLY A 80 2.27 -5.17 5.38
CA GLY A 80 1.88 -4.47 6.61
C GLY A 80 1.22 -3.11 6.39
N VAL A 81 1.58 -2.41 5.31
CA VAL A 81 0.94 -1.15 4.93
C VAL A 81 -0.55 -1.33 4.62
N VAL A 82 -0.95 -2.46 4.01
CA VAL A 82 -2.35 -2.79 3.71
C VAL A 82 -3.14 -2.93 5.01
N LEU A 83 -2.57 -3.64 5.99
CA LEU A 83 -3.20 -3.84 7.30
C LEU A 83 -3.32 -2.52 8.06
N ALA A 84 -2.28 -1.68 8.05
CA ALA A 84 -2.29 -0.37 8.68
C ALA A 84 -3.35 0.56 8.06
N ILE A 85 -3.45 0.60 6.73
CA ILE A 85 -4.45 1.36 5.99
C ILE A 85 -5.86 0.89 6.38
N LYS A 86 -6.09 -0.43 6.37
CA LYS A 86 -7.41 -0.99 6.73
C LYS A 86 -7.81 -0.65 8.15
N ASN A 87 -6.90 -0.78 9.09
CA ASN A 87 -7.16 -0.52 10.51
C ASN A 87 -7.44 0.97 10.80
N ASP A 88 -6.59 1.85 10.25
CA ASP A 88 -6.60 3.27 10.58
C ASP A 88 -7.63 4.08 9.79
N LEU A 89 -7.80 3.76 8.50
CA LEU A 89 -8.64 4.57 7.62
C LEU A 89 -10.03 3.99 7.41
N LYS A 90 -10.19 2.68 7.57
CA LYS A 90 -11.44 1.95 7.30
C LYS A 90 -11.95 2.15 5.86
N VAL A 91 -11.05 2.46 4.94
CA VAL A 91 -11.30 2.58 3.50
C VAL A 91 -10.84 1.29 2.83
N PRO A 92 -11.60 0.71 1.88
CA PRO A 92 -11.19 -0.50 1.20
C PRO A 92 -10.03 -0.25 0.23
N VAL A 93 -9.06 -1.17 0.19
CA VAL A 93 -8.14 -1.28 -0.94
C VAL A 93 -8.91 -1.93 -2.07
N LYS A 94 -9.00 -1.27 -3.22
CA LYS A 94 -9.75 -1.75 -4.40
C LYS A 94 -8.83 -2.34 -5.45
N PHE A 95 -7.68 -1.73 -5.65
CA PHE A 95 -6.70 -2.16 -6.65
C PHE A 95 -5.29 -2.17 -6.08
N VAL A 96 -4.46 -3.02 -6.67
CA VAL A 96 -3.02 -3.11 -6.38
C VAL A 96 -2.23 -3.07 -7.68
N GLY A 97 -1.12 -2.34 -7.67
CA GLY A 97 -0.13 -2.35 -8.73
C GLY A 97 1.07 -3.20 -8.32
N VAL A 98 1.34 -4.23 -9.12
CA VAL A 98 2.43 -5.19 -8.90
C VAL A 98 3.50 -5.11 -10.00
N GLY A 99 3.52 -4.02 -10.74
CA GLY A 99 4.43 -3.72 -11.84
C GLY A 99 4.03 -2.45 -12.58
N GLU A 100 4.56 -2.25 -13.78
CA GLU A 100 4.39 -1.01 -14.55
C GLU A 100 3.53 -1.16 -15.81
N LYS A 101 3.11 -2.39 -16.15
CA LYS A 101 2.27 -2.65 -17.31
C LYS A 101 0.79 -2.47 -16.97
N ILE A 102 -0.04 -2.33 -17.98
CA ILE A 102 -1.48 -2.16 -17.80
C ILE A 102 -2.13 -3.34 -17.07
N ASP A 103 -1.66 -4.55 -17.32
CA ASP A 103 -2.16 -5.78 -16.69
C ASP A 103 -1.65 -5.98 -15.26
N ASP A 104 -0.65 -5.19 -14.85
CA ASP A 104 -0.09 -5.20 -13.50
C ASP A 104 -0.95 -4.39 -12.49
N LEU A 105 -1.96 -3.68 -12.96
CA LEU A 105 -2.99 -3.08 -12.12
C LEU A 105 -4.15 -4.08 -11.97
N GLN A 106 -4.25 -4.68 -10.78
CA GLN A 106 -5.18 -5.77 -10.51
C GLN A 106 -6.20 -5.41 -9.42
N PRO A 107 -7.43 -5.93 -9.48
CA PRO A 107 -8.36 -5.86 -8.35
C PRO A 107 -7.73 -6.51 -7.10
N PHE A 108 -7.87 -5.86 -5.96
CA PHE A 108 -7.35 -6.40 -4.71
C PHE A 108 -8.16 -7.62 -4.24
N ASN A 109 -7.48 -8.75 -4.05
CA ASN A 109 -8.07 -9.95 -3.47
C ASN A 109 -7.57 -10.13 -2.02
N PRO A 110 -8.41 -9.85 -1.00
CA PRO A 110 -8.02 -9.92 0.40
C PRO A 110 -7.57 -11.33 0.84
N LYS A 111 -8.22 -12.38 0.29
CA LYS A 111 -7.88 -13.75 0.63
C LYS A 111 -6.52 -14.15 0.08
N ALA A 112 -6.29 -13.94 -1.21
CA ALA A 112 -5.02 -14.25 -1.83
C ALA A 112 -3.86 -13.43 -1.20
N PHE A 113 -4.14 -12.18 -0.81
CA PHE A 113 -3.18 -11.34 -0.10
C PHE A 113 -2.84 -11.90 1.28
N ALA A 114 -3.86 -12.32 2.06
CA ALA A 114 -3.63 -12.91 3.37
C ALA A 114 -2.87 -14.24 3.28
N ASP A 115 -3.27 -15.11 2.37
CA ASP A 115 -2.58 -16.39 2.13
C ASP A 115 -1.09 -16.15 1.80
N GLY A 116 -0.79 -15.23 0.86
CA GLY A 116 0.59 -14.90 0.50
C GLY A 116 1.40 -14.23 1.62
N LEU A 117 0.75 -13.54 2.56
CA LEU A 117 1.43 -12.91 3.70
C LEU A 117 1.94 -13.97 4.69
N PHE A 118 1.16 -15.00 4.95
CA PHE A 118 1.50 -16.07 5.90
C PHE A 118 2.38 -17.16 5.29
N ASP A 119 2.22 -17.49 4.01
CA ASP A 119 3.08 -18.47 3.31
C ASP A 119 4.55 -18.03 3.27
N ASN A 120 4.82 -16.73 3.20
CA ASN A 120 6.17 -16.19 3.24
C ASN A 120 6.80 -16.21 4.64
N GLU A 121 6.01 -16.15 5.71
CA GLU A 121 6.52 -16.27 7.09
C GLU A 121 6.98 -17.70 7.40
N VAL A 122 6.22 -18.70 6.94
CA VAL A 122 6.56 -20.12 7.17
C VAL A 122 7.88 -20.51 6.48
N LYS A 123 8.14 -20.02 5.27
CA LYS A 123 9.40 -20.30 4.56
C LYS A 123 10.62 -19.64 5.21
N HIS A 124 10.47 -18.45 5.77
CA HIS A 124 11.57 -17.76 6.46
C HIS A 124 11.96 -18.44 7.78
N ASP A 125 10.99 -19.00 8.49
CA ASP A 125 11.25 -19.73 9.74
C ASP A 125 11.91 -21.09 9.46
N GLU A 126 11.54 -21.77 8.36
CA GLU A 126 12.18 -23.01 7.94
C GLU A 126 13.64 -22.78 7.48
N GLU A 127 13.92 -21.73 6.70
CA GLU A 127 15.30 -21.41 6.29
C GLU A 127 16.21 -21.05 7.47
N ASN A 128 15.71 -20.32 8.45
CA ASN A 128 16.48 -20.00 9.66
C ASN A 128 16.71 -21.19 10.57
N MET A 129 15.78 -22.14 10.63
CA MET A 129 15.93 -23.36 11.45
C MET A 129 17.01 -24.30 10.90
N PHE A 130 17.30 -24.27 9.59
CA PHE A 130 18.37 -25.06 8.96
C PHE A 130 19.76 -24.39 9.04
N MET A 131 19.83 -23.07 9.28
CA MET A 131 21.12 -22.35 9.38
C MET A 131 21.76 -22.42 10.77
N ASP A 132 21.00 -22.64 11.83
CA ASP A 132 21.51 -22.72 13.21
C ASP A 132 22.05 -24.09 13.58
N GLY A 133 22.04 -25.08 12.64
CA GLY A 133 22.49 -26.45 12.86
C GLY A 133 23.96 -26.77 12.49
N GLU A 134 24.70 -25.86 11.87
CA GLU A 134 26.06 -26.12 11.35
C GLU A 134 27.19 -25.31 12.01
N SER A 135 27.11 -25.06 13.29
CA SER A 135 28.26 -24.51 14.01
C SER A 135 28.47 -25.21 15.34
N GLU A 136 29.14 -26.40 15.27
CA GLU A 136 29.99 -26.89 16.37
C GLU A 136 30.55 -28.26 16.00
N GLU A 137 31.81 -28.23 15.49
CA GLU A 137 32.84 -29.23 15.80
C GLU A 137 34.16 -28.80 15.16
N LYS A 138 35.01 -28.12 15.94
CA LYS A 138 36.44 -28.09 15.69
C LYS A 138 37.12 -29.00 16.69
N PRO A 139 37.89 -30.01 16.26
CA PRO A 139 38.68 -30.84 17.18
C PRO A 139 39.87 -30.02 17.74
N ALA A 140 40.08 -30.18 19.03
CA ALA A 140 41.24 -29.65 19.71
C ALA A 140 42.51 -30.34 19.20
N GLU A 141 43.45 -29.58 18.64
CA GLU A 141 44.84 -30.05 18.43
C GLU A 141 45.61 -29.98 19.74
N GLU A 142 45.96 -31.16 20.20
CA GLU A 142 46.90 -31.51 21.26
C GLU A 142 48.29 -31.04 20.84
N LYS A 143 48.92 -30.08 21.56
CA LYS A 143 50.35 -29.81 21.49
C LYS A 143 51.04 -30.49 22.66
N ALA A 144 51.71 -31.61 22.36
CA ALA A 144 52.77 -32.15 23.17
C ALA A 144 54.13 -31.65 22.64
N GLU A 145 55.01 -31.35 23.60
CA GLU A 145 56.45 -31.01 23.53
C GLU A 145 56.85 -29.59 23.12
#